data_b67bfab03d7976d89d5f3266ca055272
#
_entry.id   b67bfab03d7976d89d5f3266ca055272
#
_cell.length_a   1.000
_cell.length_b   1.000
_cell.length_c   1.000
_cell.angle_alpha   90.00
_cell.angle_beta   90.00
_cell.angle_gamma   90.00
#
_symmetry.space_group_name_H-M   'P 1'
#
loop_
_entity.id
_entity.type
_entity.pdbx_description
1 polymer ?
#
loop_
_entity_poly.entity_id
_entity_poly.type
_entity_poly.pdbx_seq_one_letter_code
_entity_poly.pdbx_strand_id
1 'polypeptide(L)'
;MRVFLLVCLVSLFALRSYGIVIRHDVAPGDYILRASDFSQVFYLELQGQRKVCGATLISNRWALTAAHCVSQTSLGSVIGSGDEFQVEIANVPRRIDRVMLHPDFTSLKTPEVDLALLRFVKDVNYPTPISVNTKADELGETVTLVGWGYFGLGTTGRQYDDGTKRQAKNR
;
A
#
# COMPACT_ATOMS: atom_id res chain seq x y z
N MET A 1 -50.41 -16.44 -26.50
CA MET A 1 -49.71 -15.17 -26.23
C MET A 1 -48.88 -15.40 -24.95
N ARG A 2 -47.60 -15.74 -25.11
CA ARG A 2 -46.71 -16.02 -23.97
C ARG A 2 -45.87 -14.77 -23.69
N VAL A 3 -46.08 -14.17 -22.52
CA VAL A 3 -45.32 -13.03 -22.02
C VAL A 3 -44.00 -13.55 -21.46
N PHE A 4 -42.89 -13.24 -22.11
CA PHE A 4 -41.54 -13.50 -21.57
C PHE A 4 -41.20 -12.39 -20.57
N LEU A 5 -41.15 -12.79 -19.29
CA LEU A 5 -40.65 -11.92 -18.21
C LEU A 5 -39.11 -11.91 -18.26
N LEU A 6 -38.54 -10.84 -18.76
CA LEU A 6 -37.10 -10.61 -18.78
C LEU A 6 -36.67 -10.15 -17.37
N VAL A 7 -36.13 -11.08 -16.56
CA VAL A 7 -35.54 -10.73 -15.28
C VAL A 7 -34.14 -10.19 -15.55
N CYS A 8 -33.98 -8.87 -15.51
CA CYS A 8 -32.66 -8.22 -15.48
C CYS A 8 -31.99 -8.51 -14.13
N LEU A 9 -31.07 -9.48 -14.15
CA LEU A 9 -30.15 -9.70 -13.03
C LEU A 9 -29.14 -8.54 -13.02
N VAL A 10 -29.43 -7.50 -12.25
CA VAL A 10 -28.45 -6.46 -11.96
C VAL A 10 -27.45 -7.05 -10.97
N SER A 11 -26.31 -7.52 -11.50
CA SER A 11 -25.16 -7.92 -10.70
C SER A 11 -24.62 -6.67 -10.01
N LEU A 12 -24.94 -6.50 -8.74
CA LEU A 12 -24.29 -5.53 -7.87
C LEU A 12 -22.82 -5.96 -7.71
N PHE A 13 -21.97 -5.49 -8.63
CA PHE A 13 -20.54 -5.48 -8.39
C PHE A 13 -20.28 -4.49 -7.24
N ALA A 14 -20.10 -5.01 -6.03
CA ALA A 14 -19.57 -4.24 -4.92
C ALA A 14 -18.18 -3.76 -5.33
N LEU A 15 -18.09 -2.50 -5.80
CA LEU A 15 -16.84 -1.82 -6.07
C LEU A 15 -16.08 -1.71 -4.74
N ARG A 16 -15.09 -2.56 -4.56
CA ARG A 16 -14.20 -2.47 -3.40
C ARG A 16 -13.49 -1.12 -3.49
N SER A 17 -13.78 -0.23 -2.56
CA SER A 17 -13.10 1.06 -2.45
C SER A 17 -11.78 0.84 -1.75
N TYR A 18 -10.68 0.91 -2.49
CA TYR A 18 -9.33 0.95 -1.94
C TYR A 18 -8.83 2.38 -2.08
N GLY A 19 -8.63 3.06 -0.98
CA GLY A 19 -8.14 4.42 -1.00
C GLY A 19 -8.27 5.11 0.36
N ILE A 20 -7.57 6.21 0.53
CA ILE A 20 -7.71 7.05 1.72
C ILE A 20 -9.01 7.83 1.60
N VAL A 21 -9.95 7.54 2.51
CA VAL A 21 -11.19 8.33 2.65
C VAL A 21 -10.87 9.55 3.51
N ILE A 22 -11.07 10.74 2.95
CA ILE A 22 -10.88 12.01 3.63
C ILE A 22 -12.21 12.59 4.10
N ARG A 23 -12.17 13.44 5.11
CA ARG A 23 -13.36 14.11 5.64
C ARG A 23 -13.81 15.20 4.68
N HIS A 24 -15.11 15.40 4.55
CA HIS A 24 -15.72 16.42 3.67
C HIS A 24 -15.58 17.86 4.22
N ASP A 25 -15.33 17.99 5.52
CA ASP A 25 -15.18 19.26 6.23
C ASP A 25 -13.72 19.71 6.41
N VAL A 26 -12.76 18.98 5.80
CA VAL A 26 -11.34 19.29 5.80
C VAL A 26 -10.86 19.43 4.37
N ALA A 27 -10.09 20.48 4.08
CA ALA A 27 -9.59 20.70 2.73
C ALA A 27 -8.69 19.53 2.27
N PRO A 28 -8.85 19.00 1.04
CA PRO A 28 -8.05 17.88 0.56
C PRO A 28 -6.53 18.13 0.59
N GLY A 29 -6.11 19.40 0.51
CA GLY A 29 -4.71 19.82 0.62
C GLY A 29 -4.09 19.55 1.99
N ASP A 30 -4.88 19.55 3.07
CA ASP A 30 -4.40 19.34 4.44
C ASP A 30 -3.95 17.89 4.71
N TYR A 31 -4.32 16.97 3.81
CA TYR A 31 -3.89 15.58 3.86
C TYR A 31 -2.58 15.32 3.11
N ILE A 32 -2.11 16.30 2.32
CA ILE A 32 -0.92 16.14 1.48
C ILE A 32 0.34 16.20 2.35
N LEU A 33 1.22 15.23 2.14
CA LEU A 33 2.52 15.15 2.79
C LEU A 33 3.62 15.70 1.88
N ARG A 34 4.63 16.35 2.48
CA ARG A 34 5.87 16.67 1.79
C ARG A 34 6.66 15.39 1.52
N ALA A 35 7.55 15.41 0.53
CA ALA A 35 8.38 14.26 0.19
C ALA A 35 9.23 13.76 1.38
N SER A 36 9.63 14.68 2.28
CA SER A 36 10.41 14.36 3.50
C SER A 36 9.57 13.72 4.61
N ASP A 37 8.25 13.92 4.59
CA ASP A 37 7.39 13.42 5.66
C ASP A 37 7.19 11.91 5.50
N PHE A 38 7.40 11.14 6.57
CA PHE A 38 7.35 9.68 6.55
C PHE A 38 8.18 9.07 5.39
N SER A 39 9.41 9.54 5.19
CA SER A 39 10.28 9.09 4.11
C SER A 39 10.64 7.60 4.18
N GLN A 40 10.45 6.95 5.32
CA GLN A 40 10.54 5.50 5.50
C GLN A 40 9.37 4.72 4.87
N VAL A 41 8.27 5.41 4.48
CA VAL A 41 7.18 4.83 3.68
C VAL A 41 7.43 5.19 2.23
N PHE A 42 7.59 4.18 1.38
CA PHE A 42 7.92 4.31 -0.04
C PHE A 42 7.01 3.43 -0.91
N TYR A 43 6.94 3.70 -2.20
CA TYR A 43 6.19 2.87 -3.15
C TYR A 43 7.14 1.85 -3.82
N LEU A 44 6.60 0.73 -4.24
CA LEU A 44 7.39 -0.32 -4.88
C LEU A 44 7.60 -0.06 -6.37
N GLU A 45 6.57 0.37 -7.09
CA GLU A 45 6.65 0.49 -8.54
C GLU A 45 5.84 1.67 -9.07
N LEU A 46 6.31 2.24 -10.19
CA LEU A 46 5.54 3.18 -11.01
C LEU A 46 4.91 2.42 -12.17
N GLN A 47 3.58 2.45 -12.27
CA GLN A 47 2.82 1.95 -13.41
C GLN A 47 2.14 3.14 -14.11
N GLY A 48 2.80 3.67 -15.12
CA GLY A 48 2.46 4.97 -15.69
C GLY A 48 2.67 6.11 -14.69
N GLN A 49 1.61 6.83 -14.35
CA GLN A 49 1.64 7.90 -13.33
C GLN A 49 1.34 7.38 -11.89
N ARG A 50 0.92 6.13 -11.77
CA ARG A 50 0.46 5.58 -10.49
C ARG A 50 1.61 4.99 -9.70
N LYS A 51 1.66 5.32 -8.41
CA LYS A 51 2.54 4.67 -7.43
C LYS A 51 1.82 3.47 -6.84
N VAL A 52 2.30 2.30 -7.20
CA VAL A 52 1.66 1.02 -6.85
C VAL A 52 2.38 0.38 -5.69
N CYS A 53 1.62 -0.10 -4.74
CA CYS A 53 2.07 -0.81 -3.55
C CYS A 53 3.02 -0.01 -2.65
N GLY A 54 2.61 0.19 -1.42
CA GLY A 54 3.42 0.80 -0.38
C GLY A 54 4.26 -0.22 0.36
N ALA A 55 5.44 0.21 0.82
CA ALA A 55 6.27 -0.53 1.76
C ALA A 55 6.81 0.40 2.83
N THR A 56 7.12 -0.15 3.99
CA THR A 56 7.62 0.60 5.15
C THR A 56 8.92 0.01 5.65
N LEU A 57 9.96 0.84 5.78
CA LEU A 57 11.24 0.45 6.36
C LEU A 57 11.07 0.19 7.85
N ILE A 58 11.29 -1.06 8.30
CA ILE A 58 11.13 -1.51 9.69
C ILE A 58 12.47 -1.81 10.39
N SER A 59 13.54 -1.91 9.61
CA SER A 59 14.92 -1.94 10.08
C SER A 59 15.85 -1.45 8.98
N ASN A 60 17.13 -1.27 9.27
CA ASN A 60 18.10 -0.84 8.24
C ASN A 60 18.18 -1.82 7.06
N ARG A 61 17.75 -3.05 7.23
CA ARG A 61 17.88 -4.10 6.21
C ARG A 61 16.55 -4.65 5.70
N TRP A 62 15.43 -4.29 6.32
CA TRP A 62 14.13 -4.88 6.02
C TRP A 62 13.01 -3.85 5.89
N ALA A 63 12.14 -4.07 4.91
CA ALA A 63 10.87 -3.37 4.80
C ALA A 63 9.70 -4.36 4.85
N LEU A 64 8.56 -3.89 5.33
CA LEU A 64 7.30 -4.60 5.37
C LEU A 64 6.38 -4.10 4.24
N THR A 65 5.74 -5.03 3.56
CA THR A 65 4.70 -4.77 2.55
C THR A 65 3.61 -5.84 2.60
N ALA A 66 2.57 -5.71 1.78
CA ALA A 66 1.58 -6.74 1.59
C ALA A 66 2.10 -7.84 0.65
N ALA A 67 1.76 -9.10 0.91
CA ALA A 67 2.20 -10.23 0.09
C ALA A 67 1.64 -10.17 -1.34
N HIS A 68 0.40 -9.69 -1.52
CA HIS A 68 -0.19 -9.51 -2.85
C HIS A 68 0.60 -8.53 -3.73
N CYS A 69 1.30 -7.56 -3.13
CA CYS A 69 2.13 -6.59 -3.84
C CYS A 69 3.29 -7.24 -4.60
N VAL A 70 3.76 -8.41 -4.15
CA VAL A 70 4.80 -9.16 -4.84
C VAL A 70 4.36 -9.62 -6.22
N SER A 71 3.09 -9.98 -6.40
CA SER A 71 2.52 -10.41 -7.69
C SER A 71 1.90 -9.26 -8.50
N GLN A 72 1.50 -8.16 -7.84
CA GLN A 72 0.90 -6.99 -8.51
C GLN A 72 1.93 -6.01 -9.07
N THR A 73 3.20 -6.19 -8.72
CA THR A 73 4.35 -5.43 -9.24
C THR A 73 5.32 -6.37 -9.94
N SER A 74 6.31 -5.84 -10.63
CA SER A 74 7.39 -6.64 -11.23
C SER A 74 8.37 -7.22 -10.18
N LEU A 75 8.21 -6.89 -8.90
CA LEU A 75 9.07 -7.33 -7.80
C LEU A 75 9.24 -8.86 -7.78
N GLY A 76 8.13 -9.62 -7.83
CA GLY A 76 8.19 -11.08 -7.75
C GLY A 76 8.92 -11.72 -8.93
N SER A 77 8.70 -11.23 -10.14
CA SER A 77 9.36 -11.73 -11.35
C SER A 77 10.85 -11.38 -11.38
N VAL A 78 11.21 -10.16 -10.99
CA VAL A 78 12.63 -9.71 -10.96
C VAL A 78 13.43 -10.51 -9.94
N ILE A 79 12.92 -10.66 -8.71
CA ILE A 79 13.61 -11.46 -7.68
C ILE A 79 13.64 -12.95 -8.07
N GLY A 80 12.56 -13.46 -8.68
CA GLY A 80 12.45 -14.84 -9.14
C GLY A 80 13.44 -15.19 -10.26
N SER A 81 13.87 -14.22 -11.07
CA SER A 81 14.93 -14.39 -12.08
C SER A 81 16.35 -14.28 -11.51
N GLY A 82 16.50 -13.97 -10.23
CA GLY A 82 17.78 -13.80 -9.56
C GLY A 82 18.36 -12.38 -9.65
N ASP A 83 17.57 -11.44 -10.14
CA ASP A 83 17.95 -10.04 -10.26
C ASP A 83 17.61 -9.22 -8.99
N GLU A 84 18.10 -7.99 -8.92
CA GLU A 84 17.82 -7.06 -7.84
C GLU A 84 16.72 -6.08 -8.27
N PHE A 85 15.69 -5.91 -7.42
CA PHE A 85 14.62 -4.97 -7.66
C PHE A 85 14.95 -3.59 -7.10
N GLN A 86 14.82 -2.55 -7.91
CA GLN A 86 15.14 -1.18 -7.49
C GLN A 86 13.91 -0.43 -7.01
N VAL A 87 14.06 0.23 -5.86
CA VAL A 87 13.10 1.18 -5.29
C VAL A 87 13.79 2.49 -4.94
N GLU A 88 13.01 3.53 -4.65
CA GLU A 88 13.53 4.82 -4.21
C GLU A 88 13.06 5.12 -2.78
N ILE A 89 14.01 5.40 -1.89
CA ILE A 89 13.73 5.78 -0.49
C ILE A 89 14.41 7.11 -0.21
N ALA A 90 13.64 8.13 0.16
CA ALA A 90 14.14 9.48 0.40
C ALA A 90 14.98 10.02 -0.79
N ASN A 91 14.51 9.81 -2.02
CA ASN A 91 15.18 10.16 -3.29
C ASN A 91 16.54 9.46 -3.51
N VAL A 92 16.78 8.34 -2.82
CA VAL A 92 17.99 7.54 -3.01
C VAL A 92 17.61 6.15 -3.52
N PRO A 93 18.19 5.69 -4.66
CA PRO A 93 17.94 4.35 -5.17
C PRO A 93 18.45 3.29 -4.17
N ARG A 94 17.63 2.28 -3.93
CA ARG A 94 17.92 1.13 -3.07
C ARG A 94 17.57 -0.15 -3.81
N ARG A 95 18.30 -1.23 -3.53
CA ARG A 95 18.10 -2.51 -4.19
C ARG A 95 17.66 -3.56 -3.19
N ILE A 96 16.66 -4.33 -3.60
CA ILE A 96 16.06 -5.45 -2.88
C ILE A 96 16.52 -6.72 -3.59
N ASP A 97 17.02 -7.70 -2.84
CA ASP A 97 17.51 -8.98 -3.35
C ASP A 97 16.70 -10.19 -2.88
N ARG A 98 15.76 -9.99 -1.96
CA ARG A 98 14.95 -11.08 -1.42
C ARG A 98 13.56 -10.62 -0.99
N VAL A 99 12.59 -11.48 -1.27
CA VAL A 99 11.22 -11.40 -0.77
C VAL A 99 10.94 -12.63 0.11
N MET A 100 10.29 -12.41 1.24
CA MET A 100 9.81 -13.47 2.13
C MET A 100 8.31 -13.24 2.36
N LEU A 101 7.49 -14.10 1.77
CA LEU A 101 6.05 -14.11 2.01
C LEU A 101 5.76 -14.70 3.39
N HIS A 102 4.69 -14.25 4.04
CA HIS A 102 4.20 -14.92 5.24
C HIS A 102 3.86 -16.38 4.91
N PRO A 103 4.28 -17.37 5.72
CA PRO A 103 4.10 -18.80 5.38
C PRO A 103 2.63 -19.19 5.18
N ASP A 104 1.70 -18.54 5.87
CA ASP A 104 0.27 -18.81 5.75
C ASP A 104 -0.40 -18.03 4.60
N PHE A 105 0.33 -17.18 3.89
CA PHE A 105 -0.18 -16.51 2.69
C PHE A 105 -0.25 -17.51 1.53
N THR A 106 -1.42 -18.07 1.29
CA THR A 106 -1.66 -19.06 0.21
C THR A 106 -2.24 -18.43 -1.05
N SER A 107 -2.92 -17.31 -0.93
CA SER A 107 -3.47 -16.49 -2.03
C SER A 107 -4.22 -15.29 -1.45
N LEU A 108 -4.83 -14.46 -2.32
CA LEU A 108 -5.80 -13.41 -1.92
C LEU A 108 -7.03 -13.93 -1.14
N LYS A 109 -7.12 -15.24 -0.89
CA LYS A 109 -8.20 -15.86 -0.11
C LYS A 109 -7.99 -15.80 1.41
N THR A 110 -6.78 -15.49 1.87
CA THR A 110 -6.44 -15.33 3.30
C THR A 110 -5.95 -13.92 3.58
N PRO A 111 -6.83 -12.90 3.57
CA PRO A 111 -6.43 -11.50 3.70
C PRO A 111 -5.81 -11.15 5.07
N GLU A 112 -6.06 -11.98 6.11
CA GLU A 112 -5.53 -11.74 7.45
C GLU A 112 -4.01 -11.90 7.54
N VAL A 113 -3.39 -12.64 6.60
CA VAL A 113 -1.94 -12.92 6.59
C VAL A 113 -1.24 -12.37 5.35
N ASP A 114 -1.81 -11.34 4.74
CA ASP A 114 -1.28 -10.68 3.54
C ASP A 114 -0.04 -9.82 3.85
N LEU A 115 1.05 -10.47 4.23
CA LEU A 115 2.31 -9.84 4.64
C LEU A 115 3.51 -10.40 3.89
N ALA A 116 4.46 -9.53 3.56
CA ALA A 116 5.76 -9.87 3.01
C ALA A 116 6.88 -8.99 3.56
N LEU A 117 8.07 -9.57 3.73
CA LEU A 117 9.30 -8.87 4.07
C LEU A 117 10.18 -8.74 2.83
N LEU A 118 10.76 -7.56 2.65
CA LEU A 118 11.68 -7.22 1.59
C LEU A 118 13.06 -6.98 2.19
N ARG A 119 14.11 -7.70 1.71
CA ARG A 119 15.47 -7.50 2.16
C ARG A 119 16.23 -6.58 1.22
N PHE A 120 16.90 -5.57 1.77
CA PHE A 120 17.81 -4.73 1.00
C PHE A 120 19.20 -5.36 0.85
N VAL A 121 19.84 -5.15 -0.29
CA VAL A 121 21.22 -5.59 -0.59
C VAL A 121 22.23 -4.93 0.36
N LYS A 122 21.99 -3.66 0.71
CA LYS A 122 22.82 -2.86 1.64
C LYS A 122 21.94 -2.19 2.68
N ASP A 123 22.53 -1.85 3.81
CA ASP A 123 21.83 -1.15 4.87
C ASP A 123 21.31 0.23 4.39
N VAL A 124 20.10 0.53 4.79
CA VAL A 124 19.44 1.81 4.60
C VAL A 124 19.57 2.61 5.90
N ASN A 125 20.60 3.45 5.96
CA ASN A 125 20.93 4.22 7.17
C ASN A 125 20.07 5.49 7.32
N TYR A 126 19.37 5.87 6.28
CA TYR A 126 18.43 7.01 6.26
C TYR A 126 17.31 6.70 5.24
N PRO A 127 16.05 6.97 5.58
CA PRO A 127 15.52 7.49 6.85
C PRO A 127 15.55 6.45 7.99
N THR A 128 15.33 6.92 9.22
CA THR A 128 15.24 6.03 10.38
C THR A 128 14.04 5.09 10.24
N PRO A 129 14.22 3.77 10.40
CA PRO A 129 13.14 2.80 10.34
C PRO A 129 12.06 3.06 11.38
N ILE A 130 10.83 2.65 11.10
CA ILE A 130 9.73 2.62 12.07
C ILE A 130 9.84 1.33 12.91
N SER A 131 9.74 1.46 14.22
CA SER A 131 9.61 0.30 15.10
C SER A 131 8.21 -0.31 14.96
N VAL A 132 8.16 -1.63 14.82
CA VAL A 132 6.90 -2.37 14.83
C VAL A 132 6.36 -2.40 16.26
N ASN A 133 5.08 -2.08 16.47
CA ASN A 133 4.45 -2.26 17.76
C ASN A 133 4.38 -3.75 18.11
N THR A 134 4.84 -4.10 19.29
CA THR A 134 4.83 -5.49 19.81
C THR A 134 3.88 -5.66 20.98
N LYS A 135 3.16 -4.61 21.36
CA LYS A 135 2.14 -4.62 22.41
C LYS A 135 0.78 -4.63 21.76
N ALA A 136 -0.16 -5.39 22.28
CA ALA A 136 -1.54 -5.40 21.81
C ALA A 136 -2.34 -4.25 22.48
N ASP A 137 -1.89 -3.01 22.27
CA ASP A 137 -2.43 -1.80 22.91
C ASP A 137 -2.97 -0.76 21.91
N GLU A 138 -3.21 -1.17 20.65
CA GLU A 138 -3.68 -0.26 19.58
C GLU A 138 -5.16 0.12 19.71
N LEU A 139 -5.94 -0.65 20.46
CA LEU A 139 -7.39 -0.44 20.55
C LEU A 139 -7.69 0.90 21.22
N GLY A 140 -8.38 1.77 20.50
CA GLY A 140 -8.74 3.12 20.95
C GLY A 140 -7.64 4.16 20.72
N GLU A 141 -6.47 3.77 20.22
CA GLU A 141 -5.41 4.70 19.86
C GLU A 141 -5.67 5.38 18.50
N THR A 142 -5.10 6.57 18.33
CA THR A 142 -5.17 7.26 17.06
C THR A 142 -4.03 6.78 16.15
N VAL A 143 -4.38 6.14 15.04
CA VAL A 143 -3.43 5.71 14.03
C VAL A 143 -3.32 6.71 12.88
N THR A 144 -2.13 6.83 12.29
CA THR A 144 -1.90 7.62 11.08
C THR A 144 -1.68 6.67 9.91
N LEU A 145 -2.58 6.73 8.94
CA LEU A 145 -2.45 6.04 7.66
C LEU A 145 -1.64 6.90 6.70
N VAL A 146 -0.62 6.33 6.05
CA VAL A 146 0.24 7.04 5.10
C VAL A 146 0.34 6.23 3.82
N GLY A 147 0.20 6.88 2.66
CA GLY A 147 0.34 6.16 1.39
C GLY A 147 0.02 7.01 0.16
N TRP A 148 -0.10 6.32 -0.95
CA TRP A 148 -0.49 6.82 -2.27
C TRP A 148 -1.73 6.07 -2.76
N GLY A 149 -2.25 6.51 -3.88
CA GLY A 149 -3.35 5.86 -4.56
C GLY A 149 -4.60 6.72 -4.60
N TYR A 150 -5.71 6.07 -4.83
CA TYR A 150 -6.99 6.75 -4.90
C TYR A 150 -7.37 7.38 -3.57
N PHE A 151 -7.92 8.59 -3.64
CA PHE A 151 -8.56 9.24 -2.51
C PHE A 151 -9.95 9.74 -2.88
N GLY A 152 -10.75 10.06 -1.90
CA GLY A 152 -12.10 10.57 -2.09
C GLY A 152 -12.81 10.82 -0.78
N LEU A 153 -14.00 11.41 -0.86
CA LEU A 153 -14.86 11.67 0.30
C LEU A 153 -15.68 10.43 0.66
N GLY A 154 -16.03 10.27 1.92
CA GLY A 154 -16.92 9.20 2.37
C GLY A 154 -18.28 9.18 1.67
N THR A 155 -18.76 10.36 1.21
CA THR A 155 -20.03 10.52 0.49
C THR A 155 -19.94 10.22 -1.01
N THR A 156 -18.77 10.40 -1.64
CA THR A 156 -18.56 10.25 -3.08
C THR A 156 -17.72 9.04 -3.45
N GLY A 157 -17.13 8.38 -2.44
CA GLY A 157 -16.24 7.26 -2.65
C GLY A 157 -14.91 7.65 -3.31
N ARG A 158 -14.25 6.67 -3.89
CA ARG A 158 -12.98 6.81 -4.59
C ARG A 158 -13.14 7.65 -5.87
N GLN A 159 -12.37 8.72 -6.02
CA GLN A 159 -12.45 9.63 -7.16
C GLN A 159 -11.21 9.61 -8.07
N TYR A 160 -10.03 9.94 -7.54
CA TYR A 160 -8.82 10.05 -8.36
C TYR A 160 -7.57 9.53 -7.65
N ASP A 161 -6.56 9.20 -8.46
CA ASP A 161 -5.20 8.90 -8.06
C ASP A 161 -4.28 9.90 -8.78
N ASP A 162 -3.72 10.83 -8.05
CA ASP A 162 -2.80 11.86 -8.54
C ASP A 162 -1.34 11.58 -8.17
N GLY A 163 -1.04 10.38 -7.68
CA GLY A 163 0.29 9.97 -7.26
C GLY A 163 0.84 10.74 -6.04
N THR A 164 0.00 11.54 -5.37
CA THR A 164 0.40 12.35 -4.22
C THR A 164 0.38 11.54 -2.93
N LYS A 165 1.44 11.69 -2.13
CA LYS A 165 1.52 11.09 -0.78
C LYS A 165 0.59 11.80 0.18
N ARG A 166 -0.23 11.05 0.88
CA ARG A 166 -1.21 11.58 1.85
C ARG A 166 -1.13 10.87 3.18
N GLN A 167 -1.62 11.56 4.19
CA GLN A 167 -1.91 10.96 5.49
C GLN A 167 -3.37 11.17 5.87
N ALA A 168 -3.91 10.25 6.65
CA ALA A 168 -5.17 10.41 7.34
C ALA A 168 -5.07 9.80 8.73
N LYS A 169 -5.81 10.38 9.69
CA LYS A 169 -5.88 9.85 11.06
C LYS A 169 -7.21 9.13 11.25
N ASN A 170 -7.17 8.00 11.93
CA ASN A 170 -8.33 7.23 12.35
C ASN A 170 -8.17 6.73 13.79
N ARG A 171 -9.29 6.34 14.41
CA ARG A 171 -9.32 5.83 15.78
C ARG A 171 -10.22 4.60 15.87
#